data_9295a2a5ad91fe89afe41a75da62f690
#
_entry.id   9295a2a5ad91fe89afe41a75da62f690
#
_cell.length_a   1.000
_cell.length_b   1.000
_cell.length_c   1.000
_cell.angle_alpha   90.00
_cell.angle_beta   90.00
_cell.angle_gamma   90.00
#
_symmetry.space_group_name_H-M   'P 1'
#
loop_
_entity.id
_entity.type
_entity.pdbx_description
1 polymer ?
#
loop_
_entity_poly.entity_id
_entity_poly.type
_entity_poly.pdbx_seq_one_letter_code
_entity_poly.pdbx_strand_id
1 'polypeptide(L)'
;MPSYVFTYRQPKDTPLNMEAFDEWFKWFEQIGEHITSQGSAVSSSRQLGNVDGSQRVSGFTVISARDLDHASEIGQGCPAISQGFGLEVGELLEIPAAA
;
A
#
# COMPACT_ATOMS: atom_id res chain seq x y z
N MET A 1 -7.75 -17.19 -4.21
CA MET A 1 -6.74 -16.33 -4.84
C MET A 1 -5.72 -15.87 -3.81
N PRO A 2 -4.44 -15.75 -4.18
CA PRO A 2 -3.45 -15.21 -3.25
C PRO A 2 -3.77 -13.79 -2.81
N SER A 3 -3.28 -13.43 -1.64
CA SER A 3 -3.43 -12.09 -1.09
C SER A 3 -2.11 -11.32 -1.22
N TYR A 4 -2.23 -10.03 -1.46
CA TYR A 4 -1.09 -9.12 -1.62
C TYR A 4 -1.29 -7.90 -0.76
N VAL A 5 -0.20 -7.37 -0.23
CA VAL A 5 -0.24 -6.10 0.49
C VAL A 5 0.36 -5.01 -0.39
N PHE A 6 -0.36 -3.91 -0.49
CA PHE A 6 0.18 -2.66 -1.02
C PHE A 6 0.68 -1.84 0.16
N THR A 7 1.97 -1.57 0.20
CA THR A 7 2.55 -0.70 1.21
C THR A 7 2.91 0.61 0.55
N TYR A 8 2.28 1.69 0.99
CA TYR A 8 2.51 3.02 0.42
C TYR A 8 3.66 3.69 1.14
N ARG A 9 4.57 4.29 0.38
CA ARG A 9 5.76 4.92 0.92
C ARG A 9 5.87 6.33 0.40
N GLN A 10 6.23 7.25 1.29
CA GLN A 10 6.51 8.64 0.90
C GLN A 10 7.84 9.09 1.50
N PRO A 11 8.44 10.15 0.93
CA PRO A 11 9.64 10.74 1.54
C PRO A 11 9.35 11.11 3.00
N LYS A 12 10.36 10.92 3.85
CA LYS A 12 10.20 10.99 5.31
C LYS A 12 9.57 12.29 5.80
N ASP A 13 9.91 13.39 5.18
CA ASP A 13 9.49 14.73 5.63
C ASP A 13 8.28 15.27 4.88
N THR A 14 7.60 14.44 4.08
CA THR A 14 6.43 14.87 3.33
C THR A 14 5.23 14.92 4.26
N PRO A 15 4.55 16.08 4.37
CA PRO A 15 3.34 16.18 5.17
C PRO A 15 2.17 15.46 4.51
N LEU A 16 1.20 15.04 5.34
CA LEU A 16 -0.04 14.45 4.84
C LEU A 16 -0.85 15.50 4.10
N ASN A 17 -1.22 15.22 2.86
CA ASN A 17 -2.03 16.13 2.05
C ASN A 17 -3.47 15.61 1.97
N MET A 18 -4.36 16.24 2.73
CA MET A 18 -5.76 15.83 2.79
C MET A 18 -6.49 16.02 1.46
N GLU A 19 -6.08 16.98 0.64
CA GLU A 19 -6.70 17.21 -0.67
C GLU A 19 -6.45 16.07 -1.65
N ALA A 20 -5.36 15.35 -1.48
CA ALA A 20 -5.02 14.22 -2.33
C ALA A 20 -5.91 13.00 -2.08
N PHE A 21 -6.65 12.96 -0.98
CA PHE A 21 -7.47 11.81 -0.62
C PHE A 21 -8.61 11.54 -1.60
N ASP A 22 -9.11 12.56 -2.29
CA ASP A 22 -10.18 12.36 -3.28
C ASP A 22 -9.75 11.39 -4.38
N GLU A 23 -8.52 11.52 -4.86
CA GLU A 23 -7.98 10.61 -5.87
C GLU A 23 -7.86 9.19 -5.33
N TRP A 24 -7.47 9.05 -4.07
CA TRP A 24 -7.35 7.75 -3.41
C TRP A 24 -8.71 7.08 -3.29
N PHE A 25 -9.76 7.81 -2.91
CA PHE A 25 -11.10 7.24 -2.79
C PHE A 25 -11.63 6.77 -4.14
N LYS A 26 -11.35 7.52 -5.21
CA LYS A 26 -11.72 7.10 -6.56
C LYS A 26 -11.02 5.80 -6.97
N TRP A 27 -9.73 5.70 -6.66
CA TRP A 27 -8.96 4.50 -6.97
C TRP A 27 -9.48 3.30 -6.16
N PHE A 28 -9.77 3.48 -4.89
CA PHE A 28 -10.36 2.41 -4.07
C PHE A 28 -11.70 1.94 -4.64
N GLU A 29 -12.50 2.82 -5.18
CA GLU A 29 -13.73 2.42 -5.87
C GLU A 29 -13.43 1.59 -7.11
N GLN A 30 -12.44 1.99 -7.89
CA GLN A 30 -12.06 1.28 -9.12
C GLN A 30 -11.58 -0.13 -8.85
N ILE A 31 -10.82 -0.33 -7.77
CA ILE A 31 -10.26 -1.64 -7.44
C ILE A 31 -11.07 -2.38 -6.38
N GLY A 32 -12.24 -1.87 -6.01
CA GLY A 32 -13.01 -2.36 -4.86
C GLY A 32 -13.28 -3.86 -4.87
N GLU A 33 -13.51 -4.45 -6.04
CA GLU A 33 -13.74 -5.90 -6.15
C GLU A 33 -12.51 -6.73 -5.74
N HIS A 34 -11.31 -6.14 -5.77
CA HIS A 34 -10.08 -6.80 -5.38
C HIS A 34 -9.71 -6.59 -3.92
N ILE A 35 -10.29 -5.59 -3.25
CA ILE A 35 -9.93 -5.24 -1.87
C ILE A 35 -10.49 -6.25 -0.90
N THR A 36 -9.62 -6.87 -0.10
CA THR A 36 -10.02 -7.72 1.03
C THR A 36 -9.94 -6.95 2.36
N SER A 37 -9.04 -5.97 2.45
CA SER A 37 -8.96 -5.05 3.57
C SER A 37 -8.46 -3.71 3.05
N GLN A 38 -9.23 -2.65 3.24
CA GLN A 38 -8.81 -1.32 2.82
C GLN A 38 -7.58 -0.84 3.58
N GLY A 39 -7.32 -1.42 4.73
CA GLY A 39 -6.17 -1.06 5.54
C GLY A 39 -6.34 0.27 6.22
N SER A 40 -5.24 1.01 6.33
CA SER A 40 -5.24 2.27 7.05
C SER A 40 -4.12 3.18 6.55
N ALA A 41 -4.32 4.48 6.69
CA ALA A 41 -3.24 5.44 6.59
C ALA A 41 -2.42 5.40 7.89
N VAL A 42 -1.12 5.62 7.78
CA VAL A 42 -0.21 5.68 8.93
C VAL A 42 0.19 7.13 9.14
N SER A 43 -0.23 7.71 10.26
CA SER A 43 0.04 9.12 10.54
C SER A 43 1.43 9.37 11.11
N SER A 44 1.93 8.43 11.92
CA SER A 44 3.27 8.55 12.49
C SER A 44 3.91 7.17 12.57
N SER A 45 5.21 7.14 12.39
CA SER A 45 5.96 5.89 12.40
C SER A 45 7.36 6.10 12.95
N ARG A 46 7.98 5.01 13.36
CA ARG A 46 9.36 5.01 13.83
C ARG A 46 10.07 3.82 13.21
N GLN A 47 11.23 4.05 12.65
CA GLN A 47 12.03 3.00 12.06
C GLN A 47 13.03 2.46 13.08
N LEU A 48 13.11 1.14 13.17
CA LEU A 48 14.02 0.45 14.10
C LEU A 48 14.89 -0.50 13.30
N GLY A 49 16.11 -0.66 13.76
CA GLY A 49 17.06 -1.58 13.12
C GLY A 49 17.59 -1.02 11.80
N ASN A 50 17.95 -1.92 10.90
CA ASN A 50 18.57 -1.58 9.63
C ASN A 50 17.50 -1.32 8.57
N VAL A 51 17.03 -0.09 8.52
CA VAL A 51 15.96 0.34 7.61
C VAL A 51 16.42 1.60 6.87
N ASP A 52 16.07 1.70 5.57
CA ASP A 52 16.34 2.91 4.80
C ASP A 52 15.51 4.06 5.36
N GLY A 53 16.21 5.10 5.86
CA GLY A 53 15.55 6.24 6.50
C GLY A 53 15.05 7.32 5.54
N SER A 54 15.20 7.14 4.23
CA SER A 54 14.79 8.15 3.25
C SER A 54 13.27 8.19 3.03
N GLN A 55 12.59 7.10 3.31
CA GLN A 55 11.14 6.97 3.12
C GLN A 55 10.49 6.39 4.37
N ARG A 56 9.19 6.66 4.52
CA ARG A 56 8.38 6.10 5.59
C ARG A 56 7.17 5.39 5.03
N VAL A 57 6.62 4.43 5.78
CA VAL A 57 5.33 3.84 5.44
C VAL A 57 4.24 4.88 5.68
N SER A 58 3.37 5.06 4.68
CA SER A 58 2.27 6.02 4.80
C SER A 58 0.90 5.34 4.83
N GLY A 59 0.86 4.03 4.67
CA GLY A 59 -0.37 3.27 4.75
C GLY A 59 -0.24 1.91 4.10
N PHE A 60 -1.32 1.16 4.13
CA PHE A 60 -1.35 -0.16 3.50
C PHE A 60 -2.77 -0.54 3.09
N THR A 61 -2.88 -1.45 2.14
CA THR A 61 -4.14 -2.06 1.69
C THR A 61 -3.87 -3.51 1.34
N VAL A 62 -4.81 -4.39 1.60
CA VAL A 62 -4.68 -5.81 1.23
C VAL A 62 -5.67 -6.12 0.13
N ILE A 63 -5.18 -6.75 -0.93
CA ILE A 63 -5.99 -7.14 -2.09
C ILE A 63 -5.86 -8.62 -2.40
N SER A 64 -6.75 -9.09 -3.24
CA SER A 64 -6.73 -10.43 -3.83
C SER A 64 -6.41 -10.30 -5.30
N ALA A 65 -5.51 -11.10 -5.82
CA ALA A 65 -5.14 -11.09 -7.24
C ALA A 65 -4.67 -12.49 -7.66
N ARG A 66 -4.62 -12.73 -8.96
CA ARG A 66 -4.23 -14.05 -9.51
C ARG A 66 -2.77 -14.38 -9.23
N ASP A 67 -1.92 -13.38 -9.36
CA ASP A 67 -0.48 -13.51 -9.21
C ASP A 67 0.14 -12.14 -8.96
N LEU A 68 1.45 -12.09 -8.77
CA LEU A 68 2.15 -10.84 -8.51
C LEU A 68 2.04 -9.85 -9.67
N ASP A 69 2.08 -10.34 -10.91
CA ASP A 69 1.95 -9.47 -12.08
C ASP A 69 0.58 -8.80 -12.11
N HIS A 70 -0.48 -9.55 -11.82
CA HIS A 70 -1.85 -9.01 -11.75
C HIS A 70 -1.97 -7.99 -10.62
N ALA A 71 -1.44 -8.30 -9.44
CA ALA A 71 -1.44 -7.38 -8.31
C ALA A 71 -0.69 -6.08 -8.68
N SER A 72 0.43 -6.20 -9.38
CA SER A 72 1.22 -5.04 -9.81
C SER A 72 0.46 -4.19 -10.82
N GLU A 73 -0.27 -4.81 -11.75
CA GLU A 73 -1.13 -4.07 -12.70
C GLU A 73 -2.19 -3.26 -11.96
N ILE A 74 -2.83 -3.86 -10.95
CA ILE A 74 -3.81 -3.16 -10.11
C ILE A 74 -3.14 -1.96 -9.43
N GLY A 75 -1.93 -2.15 -8.91
CA GLY A 75 -1.18 -1.10 -8.22
C GLY A 75 -0.72 0.05 -9.10
N GLN A 76 -0.57 -0.18 -10.41
CA GLN A 76 -0.11 0.86 -11.33
C GLN A 76 -1.02 2.10 -11.36
N GLY A 77 -2.29 1.92 -11.07
CA GLY A 77 -3.24 3.03 -11.01
C GLY A 77 -3.23 3.79 -9.69
N CYS A 78 -2.38 3.39 -8.74
CA CYS A 78 -2.36 4.00 -7.41
C CYS A 78 -1.94 5.47 -7.48
N PRO A 79 -2.70 6.37 -6.81
CA PRO A 79 -2.34 7.79 -6.76
C PRO A 79 -0.97 8.07 -6.17
N ALA A 80 -0.42 7.17 -5.33
CA ALA A 80 0.93 7.34 -4.79
C ALA A 80 1.95 7.55 -5.90
N ILE A 81 1.82 6.77 -7.00
CA ILE A 81 2.76 6.85 -8.11
C ILE A 81 2.64 8.20 -8.83
N SER A 82 1.42 8.63 -9.13
CA SER A 82 1.19 9.91 -9.82
C SER A 82 1.55 11.11 -8.94
N GLN A 83 1.51 10.94 -7.63
CA GLN A 83 1.87 12.00 -6.68
C GLN A 83 3.37 12.03 -6.35
N GLY A 84 4.18 11.18 -7.00
CA GLY A 84 5.61 11.15 -6.79
C GLY A 84 6.06 10.30 -5.62
N PHE A 85 5.19 9.44 -5.10
CA PHE A 85 5.50 8.52 -4.00
C PHE A 85 5.71 7.12 -4.53
N GLY A 86 5.96 6.17 -3.62
CA GLY A 86 6.20 4.79 -3.98
C GLY A 86 5.12 3.84 -3.48
N LEU A 87 5.04 2.71 -4.14
CA LEU A 87 4.17 1.60 -3.77
C LEU A 87 4.97 0.32 -3.88
N GLU A 88 4.98 -0.44 -2.80
CA GLU A 88 5.58 -1.77 -2.81
C GLU A 88 4.47 -2.82 -2.75
N VAL A 89 4.55 -3.81 -3.63
CA VAL A 89 3.58 -4.90 -3.71
C VAL A 89 4.23 -6.15 -3.18
N GLY A 90 3.67 -6.76 -2.14
CA GLY A 90 4.20 -7.99 -1.56
C GLY A 90 3.15 -9.08 -1.49
N GLU A 91 3.54 -10.30 -1.86
CA GLU A 91 2.64 -11.44 -1.69
C GLU A 91 2.63 -11.84 -0.22
N LEU A 92 1.44 -12.03 0.33
CA LEU A 92 1.29 -12.45 1.71
C LEU A 92 1.43 -13.97 1.81
N LEU A 93 2.37 -14.40 2.63
CA LEU A 93 2.59 -15.81 2.89
C LEU A 93 1.74 -16.22 4.09
N GLU A 94 0.95 -17.28 3.91
CA GLU A 94 0.17 -17.82 5.00
C GLU A 94 1.11 -18.60 5.93
N ILE A 95 1.32 -18.09 7.14
CA ILE A 95 2.16 -18.75 8.14
C ILE A 95 1.24 -19.52 9.08
N PRO A 96 1.42 -20.85 9.22
CA PRO A 96 0.60 -21.60 10.15
C PRO A 96 0.74 -21.06 11.57
N ALA A 97 -0.37 -21.01 12.32
CA ALA A 97 -0.31 -20.61 13.72
C ALA A 97 0.59 -21.55 14.50
N ALA A 98 1.41 -21.00 15.39
CA ALA A 98 2.21 -21.81 16.29
C ALA A 98 1.28 -22.59 17.22
N ALA A 99 1.53 -23.87 17.33
CA ALA A 99 0.73 -24.76 18.19
C ALA A 99 1.02 -24.49 19.67
#